data_cc69ec059f03b9c3a313b95fc4e937d1
#
_entry.id   cc69ec059f03b9c3a313b95fc4e937d1
#
_cell.length_a   1.000
_cell.length_b   1.000
_cell.length_c   1.000
_cell.angle_alpha   90.00
_cell.angle_beta   90.00
_cell.angle_gamma   90.00
#
_symmetry.space_group_name_H-M   'P 1'
#
loop_
_entity.id
_entity.type
_entity.pdbx_description
1 polymer ?
#
loop_
_entity_poly.entity_id
_entity_poly.type
_entity_poly.pdbx_seq_one_letter_code
_entity_poly.pdbx_strand_id
1 'polypeptide(L)'
;MLKQANVTELKKPGNAVVYLVPGAFALLFVVLFALRRIGAYYGTVDGFQPVLYATRKLVWVFAVLTAVCLAGAIFGKKPWMRTVGRYGAVLMALALVSAFMLSKYWTEKLMFLYLLHAVVYCLYMVYQLYRMEFFAYSLATAVSGCVFFFFSKGVALNTRGILLGILMLAALAFVAVLAATAAKNGGVVRWGKKRVRVLPETFNPMVLYVVCAVWLVCLPLCFLFGASFAYYCMFAAIALELIAAVYYTFQLK
;
A
#
# COMPACT_ATOMS: atom_id res chain seq x y z
N MET A 1 -7.17 -3.55 -41.37
CA MET A 1 -6.32 -4.44 -40.52
C MET A 1 -5.42 -3.54 -39.65
N LEU A 2 -5.83 -3.30 -38.43
CA LEU A 2 -5.01 -2.52 -37.47
C LEU A 2 -3.88 -3.41 -36.96
N LYS A 3 -2.62 -3.03 -37.24
CA LYS A 3 -1.42 -3.66 -36.68
C LYS A 3 -1.65 -3.90 -35.19
N GLN A 4 -1.63 -5.16 -34.75
CA GLN A 4 -1.56 -5.55 -33.33
C GLN A 4 -0.31 -4.90 -32.75
N ALA A 5 -0.49 -3.73 -32.13
CA ALA A 5 0.60 -3.07 -31.42
C ALA A 5 0.98 -3.97 -30.24
N ASN A 6 2.27 -4.30 -30.11
CA ASN A 6 2.83 -5.12 -29.05
C ASN A 6 2.30 -4.67 -27.67
N VAL A 7 1.33 -5.40 -27.13
CA VAL A 7 0.80 -5.21 -25.78
C VAL A 7 1.74 -5.96 -24.85
N THR A 8 2.44 -5.23 -24.01
CA THR A 8 3.31 -5.83 -23.00
C THR A 8 2.43 -6.32 -21.84
N GLU A 9 2.31 -7.61 -21.68
CA GLU A 9 1.67 -8.18 -20.50
C GLU A 9 2.61 -8.04 -19.29
N LEU A 10 2.02 -7.68 -18.13
CA LEU A 10 2.73 -7.76 -16.86
C LEU A 10 2.92 -9.24 -16.51
N LYS A 11 4.01 -9.83 -17.02
CA LYS A 11 4.34 -11.23 -16.77
C LYS A 11 4.69 -11.40 -15.30
N LYS A 12 3.86 -12.11 -14.54
CA LYS A 12 4.20 -12.49 -13.17
C LYS A 12 5.41 -13.44 -13.19
N PRO A 13 6.36 -13.26 -12.30
CA PRO A 13 7.48 -14.19 -12.18
C PRO A 13 6.96 -15.56 -11.71
N GLY A 14 7.00 -16.57 -12.57
CA GLY A 14 6.50 -17.92 -12.31
C GLY A 14 6.88 -18.48 -10.92
N ASN A 15 7.76 -19.48 -10.83
CA ASN A 15 8.18 -20.12 -9.57
C ASN A 15 8.79 -19.17 -8.50
N ALA A 16 9.16 -17.95 -8.87
CA ALA A 16 9.68 -16.95 -7.94
C ALA A 16 8.67 -16.54 -6.84
N VAL A 17 7.36 -16.63 -7.10
CA VAL A 17 6.31 -16.30 -6.12
C VAL A 17 6.42 -17.18 -4.88
N VAL A 18 6.81 -18.46 -5.04
CA VAL A 18 6.98 -19.43 -3.95
C VAL A 18 8.02 -18.96 -2.93
N TYR A 19 9.04 -18.21 -3.36
CA TYR A 19 10.08 -17.68 -2.48
C TYR A 19 9.81 -16.24 -2.04
N LEU A 20 9.16 -15.44 -2.90
CA LEU A 20 8.91 -14.02 -2.62
C LEU A 20 7.87 -13.81 -1.51
N VAL A 21 6.82 -14.64 -1.47
CA VAL A 21 5.76 -14.48 -0.46
C VAL A 21 6.25 -14.87 0.94
N PRO A 22 6.87 -16.06 1.17
CA PRO A 22 7.45 -16.39 2.47
C PRO A 22 8.57 -15.42 2.88
N GLY A 23 9.40 -14.97 1.91
CA GLY A 23 10.45 -13.99 2.16
C GLY A 23 9.89 -12.63 2.64
N ALA A 24 8.81 -12.14 2.02
CA ALA A 24 8.14 -10.93 2.45
C ALA A 24 7.52 -11.09 3.85
N PHE A 25 6.92 -12.24 4.14
CA PHE A 25 6.34 -12.54 5.44
C PHE A 25 7.41 -12.59 6.53
N ALA A 26 8.53 -13.27 6.27
CA ALA A 26 9.67 -13.29 7.19
C ALA A 26 10.23 -11.89 7.45
N LEU A 27 10.36 -11.08 6.37
CA LEU A 27 10.83 -9.69 6.48
C LEU A 27 9.86 -8.83 7.30
N LEU A 28 8.55 -9.00 7.13
CA LEU A 28 7.54 -8.34 7.97
C LEU A 28 7.76 -8.65 9.46
N PHE A 29 7.94 -9.92 9.83
CA PHE A 29 8.22 -10.31 11.22
C PHE A 29 9.48 -9.65 11.76
N VAL A 30 10.56 -9.65 10.98
CA VAL A 30 11.82 -9.00 11.38
C VAL A 30 11.60 -7.52 11.63
N VAL A 31 10.88 -6.82 10.74
CA VAL A 31 10.61 -5.38 10.87
C VAL A 31 9.72 -5.10 12.09
N LEU A 32 8.65 -5.86 12.29
CA LEU A 32 7.77 -5.68 13.45
C LEU A 32 8.50 -5.96 14.75
N PHE A 33 9.35 -6.99 14.79
CA PHE A 33 10.19 -7.27 15.94
C PHE A 33 11.21 -6.15 16.22
N ALA A 34 11.85 -5.64 15.18
CA ALA A 34 12.77 -4.50 15.30
C ALA A 34 12.06 -3.25 15.84
N LEU A 35 10.88 -2.91 15.30
CA LEU A 35 10.06 -1.80 15.81
C LEU A 35 9.68 -1.98 17.27
N ARG A 36 9.29 -3.21 17.67
CA ARG A 36 9.00 -3.53 19.07
C ARG A 36 10.22 -3.33 19.97
N ARG A 37 11.40 -3.80 19.55
CA ARG A 37 12.66 -3.64 20.30
C ARG A 37 13.05 -2.17 20.42
N ILE A 38 12.98 -1.43 19.32
CA ILE A 38 13.25 0.03 19.33
C ILE A 38 12.29 0.73 20.29
N GLY A 39 10.99 0.41 20.27
CA GLY A 39 10.01 0.97 21.19
C GLY A 39 10.31 0.66 22.64
N ALA A 40 10.77 -0.56 22.95
CA ALA A 40 11.16 -0.95 24.29
C ALA A 40 12.40 -0.14 24.79
N TYR A 41 13.41 0.04 23.94
CA TYR A 41 14.59 0.84 24.27
C TYR A 41 14.26 2.31 24.48
N TYR A 42 13.34 2.90 23.72
CA TYR A 42 12.86 4.26 23.95
C TYR A 42 12.18 4.45 25.33
N GLY A 43 11.64 3.37 25.90
CA GLY A 43 11.04 3.36 27.24
C GLY A 43 12.05 3.30 28.38
N THR A 44 13.35 3.14 28.12
CA THR A 44 14.41 3.08 29.13
C THR A 44 15.20 4.38 29.17
N VAL A 45 15.67 4.78 30.36
CA VAL A 45 16.45 6.00 30.55
C VAL A 45 17.76 5.94 29.74
N ASP A 46 18.47 4.82 29.83
CA ASP A 46 19.77 4.64 29.17
C ASP A 46 19.65 4.41 27.66
N GLY A 47 18.53 3.86 27.20
CA GLY A 47 18.30 3.54 25.79
C GLY A 47 17.77 4.69 24.95
N PHE A 48 17.11 5.69 25.56
CA PHE A 48 16.45 6.77 24.84
C PHE A 48 17.41 7.57 23.95
N GLN A 49 18.48 8.12 24.51
CA GLN A 49 19.42 8.96 23.77
C GLN A 49 20.16 8.23 22.64
N PRO A 50 20.74 7.04 22.87
CA PRO A 50 21.39 6.27 21.80
C PRO A 50 20.46 5.94 20.65
N VAL A 51 19.21 5.51 20.95
CA VAL A 51 18.24 5.16 19.92
C VAL A 51 17.77 6.40 19.15
N LEU A 52 17.53 7.52 19.81
CA LEU A 52 17.18 8.77 19.15
C LEU A 52 18.28 9.25 18.20
N TYR A 53 19.54 9.16 18.64
CA TYR A 53 20.69 9.53 17.80
C TYR A 53 20.85 8.59 16.59
N ALA A 54 20.71 7.28 16.82
CA ALA A 54 20.77 6.29 15.77
C ALA A 54 19.64 6.48 14.73
N THR A 55 18.40 6.66 15.18
CA THR A 55 17.25 6.86 14.27
C THR A 55 17.39 8.15 13.46
N ARG A 56 17.89 9.25 14.03
CA ARG A 56 18.18 10.49 13.29
C ARG A 56 19.21 10.29 12.18
N LYS A 57 20.28 9.53 12.44
CA LYS A 57 21.27 9.17 11.41
C LYS A 57 20.67 8.28 10.34
N LEU A 58 19.87 7.29 10.74
CA LEU A 58 19.21 6.36 9.81
C LEU A 58 18.26 7.06 8.83
N VAL A 59 17.64 8.19 9.21
CA VAL A 59 16.83 9.01 8.27
C VAL A 59 17.66 9.41 7.05
N TRP A 60 18.87 9.92 7.25
CA TRP A 60 19.74 10.35 6.17
C TRP A 60 20.23 9.16 5.33
N VAL A 61 20.60 8.06 5.97
CA VAL A 61 21.04 6.84 5.28
C VAL A 61 19.92 6.31 4.38
N PHE A 62 18.70 6.17 4.92
CA PHE A 62 17.57 5.68 4.13
C PHE A 62 17.10 6.68 3.06
N ALA A 63 17.25 7.99 3.28
CA ALA A 63 16.98 9.00 2.25
C ALA A 63 17.91 8.82 1.04
N VAL A 64 19.22 8.69 1.29
CA VAL A 64 20.21 8.44 0.22
C VAL A 64 19.94 7.10 -0.47
N LEU A 65 19.71 6.02 0.28
CA LEU A 65 19.41 4.71 -0.30
C LEU A 65 18.13 4.72 -1.13
N THR A 66 17.09 5.43 -0.69
CA THR A 66 15.86 5.61 -1.46
C THR A 66 16.14 6.33 -2.78
N ALA A 67 16.92 7.41 -2.74
CA ALA A 67 17.29 8.17 -3.95
C ALA A 67 18.12 7.31 -4.92
N VAL A 68 19.08 6.53 -4.43
CA VAL A 68 19.89 5.60 -5.24
C VAL A 68 19.02 4.51 -5.87
N CYS A 69 18.11 3.92 -5.10
CA CYS A 69 17.18 2.91 -5.63
C CYS A 69 16.23 3.51 -6.69
N LEU A 70 15.71 4.72 -6.47
CA LEU A 70 14.88 5.42 -7.46
C LEU A 70 15.67 5.72 -8.74
N ALA A 71 16.91 6.20 -8.61
CA ALA A 71 17.78 6.42 -9.77
C ALA A 71 18.05 5.09 -10.51
N GLY A 72 18.29 3.98 -9.81
CA GLY A 72 18.42 2.65 -10.40
C GLY A 72 17.15 2.18 -11.11
N ALA A 73 15.97 2.49 -10.56
CA ALA A 73 14.68 2.16 -11.16
C ALA A 73 14.41 2.93 -12.46
N ILE A 74 14.82 4.21 -12.53
CA ILE A 74 14.54 5.13 -13.65
C ILE A 74 15.63 5.01 -14.73
N PHE A 75 16.89 5.11 -14.33
CA PHE A 75 18.05 5.22 -15.23
C PHE A 75 18.79 3.90 -15.44
N GLY A 76 18.44 2.83 -14.73
CA GLY A 76 19.11 1.54 -14.85
C GLY A 76 19.09 1.02 -16.28
N LYS A 77 20.28 0.72 -16.86
CA LYS A 77 20.42 0.19 -18.24
C LYS A 77 20.01 -1.29 -18.30
N LYS A 78 20.36 -2.07 -17.27
CA LYS A 78 20.07 -3.50 -17.20
C LYS A 78 18.70 -3.77 -16.58
N PRO A 79 17.94 -4.78 -17.05
CA PRO A 79 16.59 -5.06 -16.52
C PRO A 79 16.59 -5.40 -15.03
N TRP A 80 17.60 -6.14 -14.55
CA TRP A 80 17.72 -6.46 -13.13
C TRP A 80 17.91 -5.20 -12.24
N MET A 81 18.67 -4.20 -12.72
CA MET A 81 18.87 -2.93 -11.99
C MET A 81 17.55 -2.18 -11.81
N ARG A 82 16.69 -2.17 -12.84
CA ARG A 82 15.37 -1.56 -12.76
C ARG A 82 14.46 -2.31 -11.80
N THR A 83 14.52 -3.63 -11.80
CA THR A 83 13.72 -4.47 -10.91
C THR A 83 14.14 -4.29 -9.46
N VAL A 84 15.44 -4.45 -9.16
CA VAL A 84 16.01 -4.22 -7.82
C VAL A 84 15.77 -2.78 -7.35
N GLY A 85 15.94 -1.80 -8.25
CA GLY A 85 15.67 -0.39 -7.96
C GLY A 85 14.23 -0.14 -7.54
N ARG A 86 13.23 -0.72 -8.23
CA ARG A 86 11.81 -0.54 -7.90
C ARG A 86 11.46 -1.12 -6.53
N TYR A 87 11.81 -2.39 -6.29
CA TYR A 87 11.53 -3.03 -5.00
C TYR A 87 12.34 -2.40 -3.86
N GLY A 88 13.61 -2.10 -4.11
CA GLY A 88 14.47 -1.41 -3.17
C GLY A 88 13.96 -0.02 -2.82
N ALA A 89 13.46 0.76 -3.79
CA ALA A 89 12.90 2.08 -3.53
C ALA A 89 11.69 2.03 -2.59
N VAL A 90 10.79 1.07 -2.77
CA VAL A 90 9.63 0.89 -1.88
C VAL A 90 10.07 0.52 -0.47
N LEU A 91 10.97 -0.45 -0.33
CA LEU A 91 11.48 -0.89 0.97
C LEU A 91 12.25 0.22 1.69
N MET A 92 13.14 0.94 0.98
CA MET A 92 13.91 2.02 1.57
C MET A 92 13.04 3.24 1.91
N ALA A 93 12.02 3.56 1.10
CA ALA A 93 11.05 4.60 1.43
C ALA A 93 10.25 4.24 2.69
N LEU A 94 9.83 2.99 2.84
CA LEU A 94 9.14 2.50 4.03
C LEU A 94 10.04 2.59 5.27
N ALA A 95 11.32 2.20 5.15
CA ALA A 95 12.32 2.34 6.21
C ALA A 95 12.60 3.80 6.54
N LEU A 96 12.64 4.69 5.53
CA LEU A 96 12.79 6.15 5.71
C LEU A 96 11.64 6.74 6.52
N VAL A 97 10.39 6.41 6.15
CA VAL A 97 9.21 6.86 6.90
C VAL A 97 9.26 6.38 8.34
N SER A 98 9.68 5.11 8.56
CA SER A 98 9.79 4.54 9.90
C SER A 98 10.86 5.25 10.74
N ALA A 99 12.05 5.45 10.18
CA ALA A 99 13.14 6.17 10.88
C ALA A 99 12.75 7.62 11.18
N PHE A 100 12.09 8.31 10.23
CA PHE A 100 11.61 9.67 10.42
C PHE A 100 10.56 9.76 11.55
N MET A 101 9.56 8.87 11.53
CA MET A 101 8.53 8.84 12.56
C MET A 101 9.10 8.55 13.95
N LEU A 102 10.01 7.56 14.04
CA LEU A 102 10.69 7.23 15.31
C LEU A 102 11.58 8.36 15.81
N SER A 103 12.26 9.07 14.92
CA SER A 103 13.14 10.18 15.31
C SER A 103 12.38 11.43 15.79
N LYS A 104 11.13 11.62 15.34
CA LYS A 104 10.34 12.83 15.64
C LYS A 104 9.27 12.59 16.70
N TYR A 105 8.63 11.41 16.68
CA TYR A 105 7.47 11.11 17.52
C TYR A 105 7.72 9.97 18.51
N TRP A 106 8.94 9.42 18.54
CA TRP A 106 9.36 8.33 19.44
C TRP A 106 8.37 7.15 19.40
N THR A 107 7.81 6.79 20.56
CA THR A 107 6.86 5.68 20.71
C THR A 107 5.42 6.05 20.36
N GLU A 108 5.07 7.33 20.29
CA GLU A 108 3.68 7.77 20.09
C GLU A 108 3.06 7.26 18.78
N LYS A 109 3.87 7.05 17.76
CA LYS A 109 3.42 6.62 16.43
C LYS A 109 3.76 5.17 16.09
N LEU A 110 4.21 4.37 17.07
CA LEU A 110 4.53 2.95 16.84
C LEU A 110 3.33 2.17 16.27
N MET A 111 2.13 2.41 16.80
CA MET A 111 0.92 1.76 16.29
C MET A 111 0.66 2.06 14.82
N PHE A 112 0.91 3.30 14.40
CA PHE A 112 0.86 3.69 12.98
C PHE A 112 1.88 2.90 12.16
N LEU A 113 3.12 2.77 12.65
CA LEU A 113 4.17 2.04 11.94
C LEU A 113 3.85 0.55 11.80
N TYR A 114 3.33 -0.09 12.86
CA TYR A 114 2.87 -1.47 12.78
C TYR A 114 1.80 -1.65 11.70
N LEU A 115 0.78 -0.78 11.70
CA LEU A 115 -0.31 -0.81 10.72
C LEU A 115 0.22 -0.57 9.31
N LEU A 116 1.08 0.44 9.12
CA LEU A 116 1.67 0.78 7.82
C LEU A 116 2.43 -0.40 7.22
N HIS A 117 3.31 -1.04 8.02
CA HIS A 117 4.06 -2.20 7.54
C HIS A 117 3.14 -3.37 7.23
N ALA A 118 2.23 -3.72 8.15
CA ALA A 118 1.30 -4.81 7.93
C ALA A 118 0.51 -4.62 6.62
N VAL A 119 -0.06 -3.43 6.40
CA VAL A 119 -0.84 -3.13 5.19
C VAL A 119 0.02 -3.18 3.92
N VAL A 120 1.20 -2.57 3.93
CA VAL A 120 2.09 -2.57 2.74
C VAL A 120 2.53 -3.99 2.37
N TYR A 121 2.90 -4.80 3.36
CA TYR A 121 3.30 -6.19 3.10
C TYR A 121 2.12 -7.07 2.68
N CYS A 122 0.92 -6.89 3.26
CA CYS A 122 -0.29 -7.58 2.82
C CYS A 122 -0.63 -7.21 1.36
N LEU A 123 -0.60 -5.93 1.01
CA LEU A 123 -0.82 -5.48 -0.37
C LEU A 123 0.23 -6.05 -1.33
N TYR A 124 1.49 -6.13 -0.90
CA TYR A 124 2.54 -6.79 -1.68
C TYR A 124 2.25 -8.27 -1.91
N MET A 125 1.78 -9.00 -0.88
CA MET A 125 1.37 -10.42 -1.02
C MET A 125 0.19 -10.56 -1.99
N VAL A 126 -0.83 -9.70 -1.85
CA VAL A 126 -1.97 -9.67 -2.78
C VAL A 126 -1.48 -9.43 -4.22
N TYR A 127 -0.58 -8.47 -4.43
CA TYR A 127 0.01 -8.19 -5.73
C TYR A 127 0.74 -9.41 -6.33
N GLN A 128 1.43 -10.22 -5.52
CA GLN A 128 2.16 -11.39 -5.99
C GLN A 128 1.26 -12.60 -6.25
N LEU A 129 0.24 -12.81 -5.43
CA LEU A 129 -0.58 -14.02 -5.45
C LEU A 129 -1.79 -13.90 -6.39
N TYR A 130 -2.39 -12.72 -6.45
CA TYR A 130 -3.68 -12.52 -7.13
C TYR A 130 -3.57 -11.70 -8.42
N ARG A 131 -4.68 -11.62 -9.15
CA ARG A 131 -4.83 -10.76 -10.32
C ARG A 131 -4.82 -9.29 -9.91
N MET A 132 -4.42 -8.43 -10.81
CA MET A 132 -4.37 -6.97 -10.57
C MET A 132 -5.74 -6.35 -10.24
N GLU A 133 -6.83 -7.01 -10.62
CA GLU A 133 -8.19 -6.59 -10.24
C GLU A 133 -8.38 -6.63 -8.71
N PHE A 134 -8.01 -7.76 -8.08
CA PHE A 134 -8.07 -7.88 -6.63
C PHE A 134 -7.08 -6.95 -5.95
N PHE A 135 -5.89 -6.75 -6.50
CA PHE A 135 -4.94 -5.77 -5.95
C PHE A 135 -5.52 -4.34 -5.95
N ALA A 136 -6.21 -3.93 -7.03
CA ALA A 136 -6.85 -2.61 -7.10
C ALA A 136 -7.98 -2.48 -6.06
N TYR A 137 -8.78 -3.54 -5.90
CA TYR A 137 -9.81 -3.65 -4.86
C TYR A 137 -9.20 -3.52 -3.46
N SER A 138 -8.19 -4.34 -3.17
CA SER A 138 -7.48 -4.36 -1.87
C SER A 138 -6.82 -3.02 -1.57
N LEU A 139 -6.27 -2.33 -2.58
CA LEU A 139 -5.68 -1.01 -2.39
C LEU A 139 -6.73 0.02 -1.92
N ALA A 140 -7.91 0.07 -2.58
CA ALA A 140 -8.99 0.95 -2.20
C ALA A 140 -9.50 0.64 -0.78
N THR A 141 -9.74 -0.63 -0.48
CA THR A 141 -10.25 -1.10 0.81
C THR A 141 -9.24 -0.91 1.94
N ALA A 142 -7.95 -1.24 1.71
CA ALA A 142 -6.91 -1.09 2.72
C ALA A 142 -6.63 0.37 3.09
N VAL A 143 -6.57 1.28 2.09
CA VAL A 143 -6.39 2.72 2.38
C VAL A 143 -7.60 3.25 3.13
N SER A 144 -8.83 2.91 2.71
CA SER A 144 -10.05 3.31 3.40
C SER A 144 -10.11 2.77 4.83
N GLY A 145 -9.79 1.49 5.03
CA GLY A 145 -9.73 0.86 6.36
C GLY A 145 -8.70 1.51 7.28
N CYS A 146 -7.53 1.91 6.76
CA CYS A 146 -6.54 2.67 7.52
C CYS A 146 -7.09 4.05 7.94
N VAL A 147 -7.75 4.76 7.04
CA VAL A 147 -8.35 6.07 7.35
C VAL A 147 -9.43 5.91 8.41
N PHE A 148 -10.32 4.93 8.30
CA PHE A 148 -11.35 4.65 9.30
C PHE A 148 -10.75 4.23 10.65
N PHE A 149 -9.64 3.49 10.67
CA PHE A 149 -8.92 3.19 11.91
C PHE A 149 -8.45 4.47 12.63
N PHE A 150 -7.96 5.47 11.90
CA PHE A 150 -7.60 6.74 12.53
C PHE A 150 -8.83 7.55 12.96
N PHE A 151 -9.89 7.55 12.17
CA PHE A 151 -11.14 8.21 12.50
C PHE A 151 -11.85 7.57 13.69
N SER A 152 -11.71 6.26 13.90
CA SER A 152 -12.25 5.59 15.09
C SER A 152 -11.64 6.07 16.41
N LYS A 153 -10.46 6.70 16.37
CA LYS A 153 -9.82 7.32 17.55
C LYS A 153 -10.21 8.78 17.77
N GLY A 154 -10.97 9.34 16.87
CA GLY A 154 -11.50 10.71 16.94
C GLY A 154 -11.61 11.31 15.54
N VAL A 155 -12.84 11.61 15.15
CA VAL A 155 -13.12 12.32 13.88
C VAL A 155 -13.14 13.81 14.20
N ALA A 156 -12.29 14.56 13.52
CA ALA A 156 -12.26 16.01 13.62
C ALA A 156 -11.92 16.63 12.26
N LEU A 157 -12.56 17.75 11.96
CA LEU A 157 -12.24 18.61 10.81
C LEU A 157 -10.97 19.44 11.12
N ASN A 158 -9.89 18.74 11.48
CA ASN A 158 -8.58 19.33 11.68
C ASN A 158 -7.67 18.94 10.51
N THR A 159 -6.46 19.50 10.48
CA THR A 159 -5.48 19.23 9.42
C THR A 159 -5.23 17.73 9.21
N ARG A 160 -5.23 16.92 10.28
CA ARG A 160 -5.04 15.47 10.18
C ARG A 160 -6.23 14.79 9.50
N GLY A 161 -7.45 15.11 9.92
CA GLY A 161 -8.68 14.55 9.33
C GLY A 161 -8.81 14.91 7.86
N ILE A 162 -8.51 16.16 7.51
CA ILE A 162 -8.53 16.63 6.11
C ILE A 162 -7.48 15.88 5.27
N LEU A 163 -6.24 15.75 5.75
CA LEU A 163 -5.19 15.01 5.04
C LEU A 163 -5.53 13.53 4.84
N LEU A 164 -6.09 12.87 5.85
CA LEU A 164 -6.56 11.48 5.74
C LEU A 164 -7.70 11.35 4.74
N GLY A 165 -8.66 12.28 4.76
CA GLY A 165 -9.74 12.33 3.77
C GLY A 165 -9.21 12.51 2.34
N ILE A 166 -8.28 13.43 2.13
CA ILE A 166 -7.64 13.64 0.83
C ILE A 166 -6.89 12.39 0.36
N LEU A 167 -6.14 11.74 1.25
CA LEU A 167 -5.43 10.49 0.94
C LEU A 167 -6.40 9.40 0.46
N MET A 168 -7.51 9.23 1.19
CA MET A 168 -8.54 8.28 0.81
C MET A 168 -9.18 8.62 -0.54
N LEU A 169 -9.58 9.88 -0.75
CA LEU A 169 -10.14 10.34 -2.02
C LEU A 169 -9.17 10.15 -3.19
N ALA A 170 -7.89 10.43 -3.00
CA ALA A 170 -6.86 10.23 -4.01
C ALA A 170 -6.72 8.73 -4.39
N ALA A 171 -6.72 7.84 -3.40
CA ALA A 171 -6.65 6.40 -3.64
C ALA A 171 -7.90 5.88 -4.36
N LEU A 172 -9.10 6.28 -3.95
CA LEU A 172 -10.35 5.90 -4.60
C LEU A 172 -10.43 6.45 -6.03
N ALA A 173 -10.04 7.71 -6.25
CA ALA A 173 -9.97 8.31 -7.58
C ALA A 173 -8.97 7.58 -8.47
N PHE A 174 -7.81 7.22 -7.96
CA PHE A 174 -6.81 6.43 -8.70
C PHE A 174 -7.39 5.08 -9.17
N VAL A 175 -8.06 4.33 -8.26
CA VAL A 175 -8.67 3.04 -8.59
C VAL A 175 -9.83 3.21 -9.58
N ALA A 176 -10.68 4.22 -9.40
CA ALA A 176 -11.78 4.51 -10.32
C ALA A 176 -11.31 4.90 -11.73
N VAL A 177 -10.28 5.74 -11.83
CA VAL A 177 -9.67 6.12 -13.12
C VAL A 177 -8.98 4.91 -13.78
N LEU A 178 -8.30 4.07 -13.00
CA LEU A 178 -7.72 2.82 -13.48
C LEU A 178 -8.79 1.89 -14.06
N ALA A 179 -9.88 1.71 -13.33
CA ALA A 179 -11.02 0.89 -13.78
C ALA A 179 -11.66 1.47 -15.05
N ALA A 180 -11.88 2.79 -15.10
CA ALA A 180 -12.49 3.47 -16.26
C ALA A 180 -11.61 3.38 -17.51
N THR A 181 -10.30 3.60 -17.38
CA THR A 181 -9.36 3.54 -18.49
C THR A 181 -9.19 2.12 -19.02
N ALA A 182 -9.14 1.14 -18.11
CA ALA A 182 -9.05 -0.26 -18.46
C ALA A 182 -10.34 -0.79 -19.11
N ALA A 183 -11.52 -0.40 -18.61
CA ALA A 183 -12.81 -0.79 -19.19
C ALA A 183 -12.94 -0.33 -20.65
N LYS A 184 -12.52 0.90 -20.96
CA LYS A 184 -12.57 1.45 -22.33
C LYS A 184 -11.60 0.76 -23.29
N ASN A 185 -10.53 0.13 -22.81
CA ASN A 185 -9.45 -0.39 -23.62
C ASN A 185 -9.22 -1.92 -23.43
N GLY A 186 -10.22 -2.68 -22.99
CA GLY A 186 -10.09 -4.13 -22.79
C GLY A 186 -8.97 -4.52 -21.82
N GLY A 187 -8.87 -3.85 -20.69
CA GLY A 187 -7.85 -4.10 -19.67
C GLY A 187 -6.49 -3.42 -19.91
N VAL A 188 -6.34 -2.70 -21.02
CA VAL A 188 -5.08 -2.05 -21.41
C VAL A 188 -5.05 -0.59 -20.97
N VAL A 189 -4.00 -0.19 -20.26
CA VAL A 189 -3.75 1.20 -19.88
C VAL A 189 -2.57 1.74 -20.70
N ARG A 190 -2.71 2.98 -21.21
CA ARG A 190 -1.64 3.68 -21.91
C ARG A 190 -0.77 4.41 -20.90
N TRP A 191 0.50 4.02 -20.83
CA TRP A 191 1.50 4.73 -20.03
C TRP A 191 2.52 5.39 -20.97
N GLY A 192 2.28 6.63 -21.33
CA GLY A 192 3.03 7.33 -22.37
C GLY A 192 2.93 6.63 -23.73
N LYS A 193 4.08 6.22 -24.30
CA LYS A 193 4.14 5.51 -25.60
C LYS A 193 3.89 3.99 -25.48
N LYS A 194 3.83 3.42 -24.27
CA LYS A 194 3.65 1.98 -24.04
C LYS A 194 2.19 1.66 -23.73
N ARG A 195 1.71 0.55 -24.29
CA ARG A 195 0.42 -0.05 -23.92
C ARG A 195 0.70 -1.24 -23.03
N VAL A 196 0.21 -1.19 -21.81
CA VAL A 196 0.43 -2.22 -20.79
C VAL A 196 -0.94 -2.78 -20.40
N ARG A 197 -1.11 -4.10 -20.51
CA ARG A 197 -2.30 -4.76 -19.97
C ARG A 197 -2.17 -4.83 -18.46
N VAL A 198 -3.00 -4.07 -17.77
CA VAL A 198 -2.99 -3.97 -16.31
C VAL A 198 -4.08 -4.86 -15.70
N LEU A 199 -5.28 -4.90 -16.33
CA LEU A 199 -6.40 -5.73 -15.88
C LEU A 199 -6.69 -6.83 -16.91
N PRO A 200 -7.27 -7.97 -16.49
CA PRO A 200 -7.71 -9.02 -17.42
C PRO A 200 -8.73 -8.48 -18.41
N GLU A 201 -8.87 -9.09 -19.58
CA GLU A 201 -9.91 -8.71 -20.55
C GLU A 201 -11.33 -8.93 -20.00
N THR A 202 -11.48 -9.94 -19.16
CA THR A 202 -12.76 -10.37 -18.57
C THR A 202 -13.05 -9.70 -17.22
N PHE A 203 -12.28 -8.65 -16.81
CA PHE A 203 -12.52 -8.02 -15.53
C PHE A 203 -13.87 -7.28 -15.50
N ASN A 204 -14.50 -7.30 -14.33
CA ASN A 204 -15.76 -6.58 -14.14
C ASN A 204 -15.50 -5.22 -13.47
N PRO A 205 -15.59 -4.10 -14.22
CA PRO A 205 -15.33 -2.77 -13.66
C PRO A 205 -16.32 -2.36 -12.57
N MET A 206 -17.54 -2.96 -12.58
CA MET A 206 -18.58 -2.66 -11.59
C MET A 206 -18.13 -2.95 -10.17
N VAL A 207 -17.37 -4.03 -9.95
CA VAL A 207 -16.86 -4.37 -8.60
C VAL A 207 -15.98 -3.25 -8.05
N LEU A 208 -15.08 -2.71 -8.87
CA LEU A 208 -14.21 -1.61 -8.46
C LEU A 208 -14.98 -0.30 -8.24
N TYR A 209 -15.99 -0.01 -9.09
CA TYR A 209 -16.84 1.17 -8.90
C TYR A 209 -17.69 1.08 -7.63
N VAL A 210 -18.28 -0.08 -7.37
CA VAL A 210 -19.11 -0.29 -6.18
C VAL A 210 -18.27 -0.10 -4.91
N VAL A 211 -17.09 -0.68 -4.83
CA VAL A 211 -16.22 -0.51 -3.65
C VAL A 211 -15.79 0.94 -3.48
N CYS A 212 -15.43 1.62 -4.56
CA CYS A 212 -15.10 3.05 -4.50
C CYS A 212 -16.29 3.90 -4.05
N ALA A 213 -17.49 3.62 -4.58
CA ALA A 213 -18.72 4.35 -4.20
C ALA A 213 -19.10 4.13 -2.73
N VAL A 214 -19.02 2.88 -2.24
CA VAL A 214 -19.28 2.56 -0.83
C VAL A 214 -18.36 3.36 0.10
N TRP A 215 -17.06 3.32 -0.14
CA TRP A 215 -16.11 4.04 0.71
C TRP A 215 -16.20 5.55 0.56
N LEU A 216 -16.54 6.06 -0.63
CA LEU A 216 -16.78 7.48 -0.86
C LEU A 216 -17.97 7.99 -0.06
N VAL A 217 -19.04 7.20 0.06
CA VAL A 217 -20.24 7.54 0.89
C VAL A 217 -19.91 7.41 2.38
N CYS A 218 -19.16 6.40 2.79
CA CYS A 218 -18.78 6.21 4.20
C CYS A 218 -17.92 7.37 4.75
N LEU A 219 -17.11 8.01 3.91
CA LEU A 219 -16.23 9.09 4.34
C LEU A 219 -17.00 10.29 4.97
N PRO A 220 -17.98 10.93 4.30
CA PRO A 220 -18.75 12.02 4.91
C PRO A 220 -19.60 11.53 6.08
N LEU A 221 -20.12 10.31 6.05
CA LEU A 221 -20.88 9.74 7.15
C LEU A 221 -20.05 9.61 8.43
N CYS A 222 -18.75 9.40 8.34
CA CYS A 222 -17.87 9.42 9.50
C CYS A 222 -17.85 10.81 10.18
N PHE A 223 -17.93 11.90 9.42
CA PHE A 223 -18.00 13.24 10.00
C PHE A 223 -19.37 13.54 10.62
N LEU A 224 -20.44 12.91 10.13
CA LEU A 224 -21.79 13.07 10.67
C LEU A 224 -22.03 12.23 11.93
N PHE A 225 -21.63 10.95 11.90
CA PHE A 225 -21.89 9.98 12.96
C PHE A 225 -20.71 9.76 13.92
N GLY A 226 -19.55 10.34 13.62
CA GLY A 226 -18.39 10.34 14.49
C GLY A 226 -17.58 9.04 14.53
N ALA A 227 -16.78 8.90 15.59
CA ALA A 227 -15.78 7.85 15.74
C ALA A 227 -16.37 6.42 15.77
N SER A 228 -17.56 6.25 16.35
CA SER A 228 -18.25 4.95 16.41
C SER A 228 -18.59 4.41 15.02
N PHE A 229 -19.06 5.27 14.13
CA PHE A 229 -19.37 4.88 12.76
C PHE A 229 -18.08 4.51 11.99
N ALA A 230 -17.00 5.29 12.16
CA ALA A 230 -15.71 4.98 11.57
C ALA A 230 -15.15 3.63 12.05
N TYR A 231 -15.38 3.29 13.32
CA TYR A 231 -15.02 1.99 13.88
C TYR A 231 -15.74 0.83 13.17
N TYR A 232 -17.05 0.95 12.93
CA TYR A 232 -17.80 -0.05 12.17
C TYR A 232 -17.35 -0.12 10.71
N CYS A 233 -17.08 1.01 10.07
CA CYS A 233 -16.53 1.04 8.70
C CYS A 233 -15.18 0.33 8.59
N MET A 234 -14.32 0.45 9.61
CA MET A 234 -13.04 -0.27 9.66
C MET A 234 -13.27 -1.80 9.67
N PHE A 235 -14.18 -2.31 10.51
CA PHE A 235 -14.49 -3.75 10.52
C PHE A 235 -15.16 -4.21 9.23
N ALA A 236 -16.05 -3.38 8.66
CA ALA A 236 -16.65 -3.66 7.36
C ALA A 236 -15.57 -3.78 6.27
N ALA A 237 -14.55 -2.92 6.28
CA ALA A 237 -13.43 -3.00 5.35
C ALA A 237 -12.66 -4.33 5.49
N ILE A 238 -12.35 -4.75 6.70
CA ILE A 238 -11.69 -6.03 6.97
C ILE A 238 -12.56 -7.20 6.49
N ALA A 239 -13.85 -7.20 6.82
CA ALA A 239 -14.78 -8.25 6.43
C ALA A 239 -14.92 -8.37 4.91
N LEU A 240 -15.07 -7.23 4.22
CA LEU A 240 -15.16 -7.18 2.76
C LEU A 240 -13.85 -7.63 2.09
N GLU A 241 -12.70 -7.32 2.66
CA GLU A 241 -11.41 -7.79 2.16
C GLU A 241 -11.28 -9.30 2.28
N LEU A 242 -11.71 -9.89 3.41
CA LEU A 242 -11.71 -11.35 3.59
C LEU A 242 -12.67 -12.05 2.62
N ILE A 243 -13.88 -11.51 2.43
CA ILE A 243 -14.85 -12.05 1.47
C ILE A 243 -14.29 -11.99 0.05
N ALA A 244 -13.70 -10.85 -0.33
CA ALA A 244 -13.08 -10.67 -1.63
C ALA A 244 -11.88 -11.62 -1.81
N ALA A 245 -11.04 -11.82 -0.81
CA ALA A 245 -9.93 -12.76 -0.86
C ALA A 245 -10.41 -14.20 -1.12
N VAL A 246 -11.47 -14.63 -0.46
CA VAL A 246 -12.10 -15.94 -0.71
C VAL A 246 -12.62 -16.01 -2.15
N TYR A 247 -13.39 -15.02 -2.59
CA TYR A 247 -13.95 -14.97 -3.94
C TYR A 247 -12.85 -15.06 -5.02
N TYR A 248 -11.81 -14.23 -4.91
CA TYR A 248 -10.71 -14.23 -5.89
C TYR A 248 -9.81 -15.48 -5.79
N THR A 249 -9.77 -16.15 -4.65
CA THR A 249 -9.06 -17.43 -4.51
C THR A 249 -9.73 -18.51 -5.37
N PHE A 250 -11.05 -18.55 -5.43
CA PHE A 250 -11.77 -19.48 -6.30
C PHE A 250 -11.64 -19.16 -7.80
N GLN A 251 -11.28 -17.94 -8.17
CA GLN A 251 -11.04 -17.54 -9.55
C GLN A 251 -9.60 -17.82 -10.04
N LEU A 252 -8.71 -18.29 -9.18
CA LEU A 252 -7.32 -18.63 -9.56
C LEU A 252 -7.20 -19.97 -10.30
N LYS A 253 -8.31 -20.70 -10.44
CA LYS A 253 -8.37 -21.98 -11.19
C LYS A 253 -8.39 -21.78 -12.70
#